data_e86a94e5f69ca5ab398d7a7f98f4ffcc
#
_entry.id   e86a94e5f69ca5ab398d7a7f98f4ffcc
#
_cell.length_a   1.000
_cell.length_b   1.000
_cell.length_c   1.000
_cell.angle_alpha   90.00
_cell.angle_beta   90.00
_cell.angle_gamma   90.00
#
_symmetry.space_group_name_H-M   'P 1'
#
loop_
_entity.id
_entity.type
_entity.pdbx_description
1 polymer ?
#
loop_
_entity_poly.entity_id
_entity_poly.type
_entity_poly.pdbx_seq_one_letter_code
_entity_poly.pdbx_strand_id
1 'polypeptide(L)'
;EQEEQRQKNAHRLKAAAEREAIFIAEREAAERKRREEEKERQRREAEIRNLPTTLYACVSSWNSHINSTLKHKYFFNYYSYYTHKNDATSSMWDTWKTVWNFKNDPSKNISSYEHTTALNKVIDLVEGELRRTFGSKTEYLTLVCLTASTQRKTELRFKKFAEIVCKDLKMNNAYPYIRVAGEGGAMHEGGTGVTSKSYDSSFFKGKYIVLFDDVRTSGNSLERERRILENYGAKVICAITIAQTVRDY
;
A
#
# COMPACT_ATOMS: atom_id res chain seq x y z
N GLU A 1 2.94 -81.82 -2.30
CA GLU A 1 1.81 -81.10 -1.64
C GLU A 1 2.28 -80.30 -0.41
N GLN A 2 3.03 -80.88 0.53
CA GLN A 2 3.48 -80.12 1.73
C GLN A 2 4.46 -78.98 1.42
N GLU A 3 5.34 -79.15 0.44
CA GLU A 3 6.32 -78.17 0.02
C GLU A 3 5.65 -76.99 -0.74
N GLU A 4 4.68 -77.26 -1.56
CA GLU A 4 3.89 -76.27 -2.28
C GLU A 4 3.03 -75.44 -1.33
N GLN A 5 2.48 -76.03 -0.29
CA GLN A 5 1.75 -75.35 0.77
C GLN A 5 2.65 -74.41 1.61
N ARG A 6 3.88 -74.83 1.88
CA ARG A 6 4.90 -73.98 2.58
C ARG A 6 5.29 -72.78 1.70
N GLN A 7 5.49 -72.98 0.42
CA GLN A 7 5.82 -71.87 -0.52
C GLN A 7 4.66 -70.85 -0.65
N LYS A 8 3.42 -71.32 -0.73
CA LYS A 8 2.22 -70.47 -0.77
C LYS A 8 2.10 -69.66 0.55
N ASN A 9 2.34 -70.27 1.68
CA ASN A 9 2.29 -69.59 2.96
C ASN A 9 3.41 -68.54 3.12
N ALA A 10 4.63 -68.85 2.70
CA ALA A 10 5.75 -67.91 2.69
C ALA A 10 5.48 -66.67 1.78
N HIS A 11 4.90 -66.91 0.59
CA HIS A 11 4.50 -65.82 -0.32
C HIS A 11 3.42 -64.94 0.30
N ARG A 12 2.42 -65.54 0.98
CA ARG A 12 1.34 -64.79 1.65
C ARG A 12 1.90 -63.92 2.81
N LEU A 13 2.82 -64.47 3.60
CA LEU A 13 3.47 -63.74 4.69
C LEU A 13 4.33 -62.58 4.18
N LYS A 14 5.06 -62.77 3.08
CA LYS A 14 5.84 -61.69 2.46
C LYS A 14 4.96 -60.60 1.92
N ALA A 15 3.88 -60.92 1.23
CA ALA A 15 2.93 -59.95 0.75
C ALA A 15 2.21 -59.19 1.85
N ALA A 16 1.92 -59.82 2.99
CA ALA A 16 1.34 -59.15 4.14
C ALA A 16 2.34 -58.19 4.79
N ALA A 17 3.61 -58.55 4.93
CA ALA A 17 4.65 -57.69 5.47
C ALA A 17 4.92 -56.47 4.55
N GLU A 18 4.91 -56.67 3.24
CA GLU A 18 5.04 -55.56 2.26
C GLU A 18 3.87 -54.55 2.37
N ARG A 19 2.63 -55.03 2.50
CA ARG A 19 1.45 -54.17 2.72
C ARG A 19 1.53 -53.40 4.03
N GLU A 20 1.96 -54.03 5.09
CA GLU A 20 2.13 -53.39 6.41
C GLU A 20 3.23 -52.31 6.36
N ALA A 21 4.36 -52.59 5.69
CA ALA A 21 5.42 -51.59 5.47
C ALA A 21 4.96 -50.39 4.68
N ILE A 22 4.17 -50.60 3.63
CA ILE A 22 3.57 -49.51 2.83
C ILE A 22 2.61 -48.66 3.69
N PHE A 23 1.75 -49.31 4.48
CA PHE A 23 0.81 -48.62 5.36
C PHE A 23 1.52 -47.77 6.42
N ILE A 24 2.59 -48.32 7.03
CA ILE A 24 3.41 -47.58 7.99
C ILE A 24 4.07 -46.35 7.31
N ALA A 25 4.66 -46.55 6.13
CA ALA A 25 5.30 -45.47 5.39
C ALA A 25 4.32 -44.34 4.99
N GLU A 26 3.11 -44.70 4.54
CA GLU A 26 2.05 -43.73 4.21
C GLU A 26 1.60 -42.96 5.47
N ARG A 27 1.45 -43.63 6.60
CA ARG A 27 1.09 -43.01 7.88
C ARG A 27 2.17 -42.05 8.36
N GLU A 28 3.46 -42.43 8.29
CA GLU A 28 4.58 -41.57 8.64
C GLU A 28 4.68 -40.34 7.70
N ALA A 29 4.48 -40.54 6.40
CA ALA A 29 4.46 -39.46 5.43
C ALA A 29 3.31 -38.44 5.71
N ALA A 30 2.11 -38.94 6.02
CA ALA A 30 0.99 -38.11 6.40
C ALA A 30 1.24 -37.34 7.70
N GLU A 31 1.87 -37.98 8.68
CA GLU A 31 2.22 -37.30 9.94
C GLU A 31 3.30 -36.23 9.75
N ARG A 32 4.32 -36.48 8.93
CA ARG A 32 5.34 -35.47 8.57
C ARG A 32 4.68 -34.27 7.90
N LYS A 33 3.80 -34.50 6.93
CA LYS A 33 3.07 -33.44 6.23
C LYS A 33 2.25 -32.59 7.21
N ARG A 34 1.51 -33.22 8.12
CA ARG A 34 0.74 -32.51 9.16
C ARG A 34 1.64 -31.67 10.07
N ARG A 35 2.80 -32.18 10.47
CA ARG A 35 3.77 -31.43 11.31
C ARG A 35 4.35 -30.24 10.55
N GLU A 36 4.61 -30.36 9.25
CA GLU A 36 5.10 -29.27 8.42
C GLU A 36 4.02 -28.19 8.24
N GLU A 37 2.80 -28.58 7.93
CA GLU A 37 1.65 -27.66 7.82
C GLU A 37 1.40 -26.91 9.14
N GLU A 38 1.49 -27.60 10.27
CA GLU A 38 1.33 -26.99 11.60
C GLU A 38 2.45 -25.98 11.90
N LYS A 39 3.72 -26.31 11.59
CA LYS A 39 4.85 -25.39 11.75
C LYS A 39 4.70 -24.16 10.86
N GLU A 40 4.26 -24.36 9.64
CA GLU A 40 4.03 -23.23 8.71
C GLU A 40 2.90 -22.33 9.21
N ARG A 41 1.80 -22.91 9.70
CA ARG A 41 0.69 -22.15 10.32
C ARG A 41 1.19 -21.34 11.51
N GLN A 42 1.92 -21.94 12.44
CA GLN A 42 2.46 -21.24 13.61
C GLN A 42 3.43 -20.11 13.22
N ARG A 43 4.26 -20.34 12.21
CA ARG A 43 5.16 -19.31 11.67
C ARG A 43 4.38 -18.14 11.10
N ARG A 44 3.35 -18.42 10.31
CA ARG A 44 2.47 -17.41 9.72
C ARG A 44 1.69 -16.60 10.78
N GLU A 45 1.18 -17.28 11.79
CA GLU A 45 0.51 -16.62 12.93
C GLU A 45 1.47 -15.70 13.71
N ALA A 46 2.71 -16.13 13.93
CA ALA A 46 3.74 -15.33 14.58
C ALA A 46 4.14 -14.11 13.71
N GLU A 47 4.23 -14.28 12.39
CA GLU A 47 4.49 -13.19 11.46
C GLU A 47 3.38 -12.13 11.49
N ILE A 48 2.12 -12.55 11.43
CA ILE A 48 0.96 -11.65 11.52
C ILE A 48 0.92 -10.91 12.86
N ARG A 49 1.23 -11.59 13.96
CA ARG A 49 1.27 -10.97 15.30
C ARG A 49 2.31 -9.86 15.39
N ASN A 50 3.47 -10.06 14.78
CA ASN A 50 4.59 -9.11 14.80
C ASN A 50 4.54 -8.08 13.65
N LEU A 51 3.57 -8.21 12.74
CA LEU A 51 3.48 -7.39 11.54
C LEU A 51 3.47 -5.88 11.81
N PRO A 52 2.71 -5.35 12.80
CA PRO A 52 2.74 -3.91 13.06
C PRO A 52 4.14 -3.39 13.41
N THR A 53 4.82 -4.05 14.32
CA THR A 53 6.19 -3.70 14.73
C THR A 53 7.15 -3.76 13.56
N THR A 54 7.03 -4.79 12.74
CA THR A 54 7.87 -4.98 11.55
C THR A 54 7.64 -3.87 10.52
N LEU A 55 6.37 -3.49 10.24
CA LEU A 55 6.05 -2.44 9.29
C LEU A 55 6.56 -1.06 9.76
N TYR A 56 6.41 -0.73 11.03
CA TYR A 56 6.99 0.51 11.59
C TYR A 56 8.52 0.50 11.55
N ALA A 57 9.17 -0.63 11.78
CA ALA A 57 10.61 -0.77 11.67
C ALA A 57 11.11 -0.51 10.25
N CYS A 58 10.37 -0.94 9.21
CA CYS A 58 10.73 -0.69 7.81
C CYS A 58 10.89 0.80 7.47
N VAL A 59 10.15 1.68 8.12
CA VAL A 59 10.16 3.12 7.88
C VAL A 59 10.88 3.92 8.96
N SER A 60 11.57 3.26 9.89
CA SER A 60 12.21 3.90 11.03
C SER A 60 13.20 5.00 10.65
N SER A 61 13.92 4.82 9.54
CA SER A 61 14.88 5.78 8.98
C SER A 61 14.24 6.94 8.20
N TRP A 62 12.94 6.88 7.92
CA TRP A 62 12.27 7.96 7.21
C TRP A 62 12.11 9.20 8.10
N ASN A 63 12.10 10.38 7.47
CA ASN A 63 11.92 11.62 8.19
C ASN A 63 10.55 11.67 8.89
N SER A 64 10.51 12.38 10.01
CA SER A 64 9.24 12.78 10.65
C SER A 64 9.04 14.28 10.48
N HIS A 65 7.79 14.74 10.48
CA HIS A 65 7.51 16.17 10.55
C HIS A 65 7.82 16.69 11.95
N ILE A 66 8.21 17.98 12.09
CA ILE A 66 8.59 18.60 13.36
C ILE A 66 7.54 18.41 14.46
N ASN A 67 6.24 18.40 14.12
CA ASN A 67 5.13 18.24 15.06
C ASN A 67 4.33 16.94 14.84
N SER A 68 4.91 15.91 14.22
CA SER A 68 4.22 14.66 13.92
C SER A 68 5.17 13.47 14.03
N THR A 69 4.65 12.35 14.52
CA THR A 69 5.36 11.07 14.51
C THR A 69 5.19 10.30 13.18
N LEU A 70 4.38 10.84 12.27
CA LEU A 70 4.15 10.21 10.96
C LEU A 70 5.44 10.21 10.13
N LYS A 71 5.90 9.02 9.81
CA LYS A 71 7.05 8.81 8.92
C LYS A 71 6.68 9.18 7.50
N HIS A 72 7.56 9.93 6.84
CA HIS A 72 7.27 10.51 5.55
C HIS A 72 8.45 10.42 4.59
N LYS A 73 8.16 10.12 3.33
CA LYS A 73 9.09 10.12 2.19
C LYS A 73 8.54 11.03 1.10
N TYR A 74 9.43 11.77 0.45
CA TYR A 74 9.13 12.53 -0.77
C TYR A 74 10.29 12.38 -1.78
N PHE A 75 9.99 12.68 -3.04
CA PHE A 75 10.97 12.47 -4.12
C PHE A 75 11.61 13.77 -4.58
N PHE A 76 10.87 14.87 -4.54
CA PHE A 76 11.32 16.14 -5.07
C PHE A 76 11.12 17.30 -4.09
N ASN A 77 11.97 18.31 -4.19
CA ASN A 77 11.77 19.60 -3.55
C ASN A 77 10.85 20.47 -4.42
N TYR A 78 9.77 21.00 -3.84
CA TYR A 78 8.79 21.83 -4.52
C TYR A 78 8.97 23.30 -4.10
N TYR A 79 9.58 24.09 -4.95
CA TYR A 79 9.73 25.53 -4.76
C TYR A 79 8.48 26.27 -5.23
N SER A 80 8.18 27.44 -4.65
CA SER A 80 7.06 28.27 -5.08
C SER A 80 7.29 28.73 -6.54
N TYR A 81 6.35 28.37 -7.42
CA TYR A 81 6.44 28.83 -8.82
C TYR A 81 6.41 30.35 -8.94
N TYR A 82 5.59 31.03 -8.16
CA TYR A 82 5.45 32.47 -8.20
C TYR A 82 6.73 33.20 -7.77
N THR A 83 7.47 32.63 -6.86
CA THR A 83 8.74 33.19 -6.36
C THR A 83 9.89 32.93 -7.31
N HIS A 84 9.97 31.71 -7.87
CA HIS A 84 11.17 31.22 -8.56
C HIS A 84 11.03 31.03 -10.09
N LYS A 85 9.91 31.43 -10.71
CA LYS A 85 9.70 31.19 -12.15
C LYS A 85 10.75 31.84 -13.07
N ASN A 86 11.38 32.95 -12.62
CA ASN A 86 12.32 33.71 -13.41
C ASN A 86 13.77 33.19 -13.29
N ASP A 87 14.09 32.47 -12.22
CA ASP A 87 15.39 31.93 -11.89
C ASP A 87 15.39 30.38 -11.74
N ALA A 88 14.32 29.75 -12.23
CA ALA A 88 14.09 28.32 -12.06
C ALA A 88 15.13 27.48 -12.79
N THR A 89 15.70 26.52 -12.06
CA THR A 89 16.56 25.47 -12.61
C THR A 89 15.74 24.45 -13.42
N SER A 90 16.41 23.67 -14.26
CA SER A 90 15.78 22.55 -14.99
C SER A 90 15.10 21.55 -14.02
N SER A 91 15.71 21.29 -12.86
CA SER A 91 15.14 20.39 -11.83
C SER A 91 13.86 20.95 -11.23
N MET A 92 13.75 22.27 -11.01
CA MET A 92 12.52 22.91 -10.53
C MET A 92 11.42 22.80 -11.58
N TRP A 93 11.73 23.06 -12.85
CA TRP A 93 10.79 22.91 -13.96
C TRP A 93 10.30 21.46 -14.08
N ASP A 94 11.17 20.46 -13.97
CA ASP A 94 10.80 19.05 -14.02
C ASP A 94 9.87 18.67 -12.86
N THR A 95 10.12 19.21 -11.66
CA THR A 95 9.27 18.98 -10.49
C THR A 95 7.89 19.58 -10.71
N TRP A 96 7.80 20.84 -11.13
CA TRP A 96 6.53 21.51 -11.38
C TRP A 96 5.71 20.79 -12.46
N LYS A 97 6.33 20.47 -13.59
CA LYS A 97 5.69 19.71 -14.67
C LYS A 97 5.19 18.35 -14.19
N THR A 98 6.02 17.62 -13.45
CA THR A 98 5.64 16.30 -12.89
C THR A 98 4.41 16.43 -12.00
N VAL A 99 4.39 17.39 -11.07
CA VAL A 99 3.28 17.59 -10.14
C VAL A 99 2.02 18.10 -10.87
N TRP A 100 2.15 19.10 -11.75
CA TRP A 100 1.00 19.66 -12.47
C TRP A 100 0.35 18.64 -13.39
N ASN A 101 1.16 17.93 -14.18
CA ASN A 101 0.66 16.95 -15.13
C ASN A 101 0.08 15.72 -14.41
N PHE A 102 0.66 15.32 -13.27
CA PHE A 102 0.07 14.28 -12.43
C PHE A 102 -1.30 14.71 -11.87
N LYS A 103 -1.43 15.95 -11.40
CA LYS A 103 -2.71 16.50 -10.89
C LYS A 103 -3.83 16.44 -11.92
N ASN A 104 -3.51 16.55 -13.18
CA ASN A 104 -4.45 16.54 -14.30
C ASN A 104 -5.68 17.45 -14.05
N ASP A 105 -5.41 18.68 -13.58
CA ASP A 105 -6.49 19.61 -13.23
C ASP A 105 -7.26 20.01 -14.49
N PRO A 106 -8.59 19.77 -14.56
CA PRO A 106 -9.39 20.07 -15.75
C PRO A 106 -9.44 21.56 -16.10
N SER A 107 -9.04 22.46 -15.21
CA SER A 107 -8.89 23.88 -15.50
C SER A 107 -7.58 24.21 -16.24
N LYS A 108 -6.69 23.24 -16.44
CA LYS A 108 -5.42 23.39 -17.14
C LYS A 108 -5.45 22.60 -18.43
N ASN A 109 -4.79 23.13 -19.44
CA ASN A 109 -4.68 22.46 -20.73
C ASN A 109 -3.51 21.45 -20.69
N ILE A 110 -3.74 20.29 -20.04
CA ILE A 110 -2.77 19.20 -19.92
C ILE A 110 -3.16 18.13 -20.93
N SER A 111 -2.24 17.79 -21.82
CA SER A 111 -2.47 16.73 -22.80
C SER A 111 -2.49 15.34 -22.15
N SER A 112 -3.19 14.40 -22.77
CA SER A 112 -3.20 12.99 -22.31
C SER A 112 -1.80 12.39 -22.27
N TYR A 113 -0.92 12.79 -23.19
CA TYR A 113 0.48 12.34 -23.20
C TYR A 113 1.25 12.85 -21.98
N GLU A 114 1.18 14.14 -21.68
CA GLU A 114 1.85 14.74 -20.53
C GLU A 114 1.37 14.15 -19.21
N HIS A 115 0.04 14.00 -19.08
CA HIS A 115 -0.53 13.35 -17.91
C HIS A 115 -0.05 11.89 -17.77
N THR A 116 -0.11 11.10 -18.85
CA THR A 116 0.31 9.68 -18.81
C THR A 116 1.79 9.57 -18.48
N THR A 117 2.65 10.42 -19.03
CA THR A 117 4.07 10.45 -18.74
C THR A 117 4.34 10.74 -17.25
N ALA A 118 3.67 11.77 -16.70
CA ALA A 118 3.80 12.10 -15.29
C ALA A 118 3.24 11.00 -14.37
N LEU A 119 2.11 10.41 -14.75
CA LEU A 119 1.50 9.30 -14.01
C LEU A 119 2.44 8.10 -13.93
N ASN A 120 3.01 7.66 -15.05
CA ASN A 120 3.94 6.53 -15.08
C ASN A 120 5.20 6.82 -14.26
N LYS A 121 5.78 8.02 -14.40
CA LYS A 121 6.93 8.45 -13.59
C LYS A 121 6.64 8.36 -12.09
N VAL A 122 5.46 8.81 -11.65
CA VAL A 122 5.07 8.79 -10.24
C VAL A 122 4.81 7.35 -9.77
N ILE A 123 4.19 6.51 -10.59
CA ILE A 123 4.00 5.07 -10.30
C ILE A 123 5.35 4.41 -10.07
N ASP A 124 6.29 4.56 -10.99
CA ASP A 124 7.63 3.95 -10.90
C ASP A 124 8.35 4.36 -9.62
N LEU A 125 8.30 5.65 -9.26
CA LEU A 125 8.90 6.18 -8.04
C LEU A 125 8.28 5.57 -6.78
N VAL A 126 6.95 5.55 -6.71
CA VAL A 126 6.22 5.06 -5.54
C VAL A 126 6.37 3.55 -5.39
N GLU A 127 6.22 2.80 -6.48
CA GLU A 127 6.42 1.35 -6.45
C GLU A 127 7.84 0.96 -6.10
N GLY A 128 8.83 1.62 -6.69
CA GLY A 128 10.24 1.39 -6.38
C GLY A 128 10.55 1.62 -4.90
N GLU A 129 10.00 2.72 -4.31
CA GLU A 129 10.18 3.00 -2.89
C GLU A 129 9.47 1.97 -2.00
N LEU A 130 8.22 1.62 -2.31
CA LEU A 130 7.46 0.65 -1.53
C LEU A 130 8.05 -0.75 -1.59
N ARG A 131 8.49 -1.22 -2.78
CA ARG A 131 9.18 -2.51 -2.94
C ARG A 131 10.48 -2.55 -2.14
N ARG A 132 11.28 -1.48 -2.21
CA ARG A 132 12.55 -1.38 -1.49
C ARG A 132 12.35 -1.37 0.02
N THR A 133 11.33 -0.69 0.51
CA THR A 133 11.07 -0.50 1.94
C THR A 133 10.39 -1.70 2.57
N PHE A 134 9.38 -2.27 1.92
CA PHE A 134 8.53 -3.30 2.52
C PHE A 134 8.70 -4.70 1.91
N GLY A 135 9.30 -4.82 0.72
CA GLY A 135 9.47 -6.10 0.02
C GLY A 135 8.13 -6.81 -0.19
N SER A 136 8.05 -8.08 0.17
CA SER A 136 6.82 -8.88 0.10
C SER A 136 5.71 -8.40 1.03
N LYS A 137 6.03 -7.59 2.06
CA LYS A 137 5.04 -7.10 3.03
C LYS A 137 4.11 -6.02 2.46
N THR A 138 4.32 -5.57 1.22
CA THR A 138 3.37 -4.69 0.53
C THR A 138 1.95 -5.27 0.48
N GLU A 139 1.79 -6.59 0.41
CA GLU A 139 0.49 -7.27 0.40
C GLU A 139 -0.37 -7.02 1.65
N TYR A 140 0.24 -6.67 2.77
CA TYR A 140 -0.46 -6.32 4.01
C TYR A 140 -0.85 -4.84 4.08
N LEU A 141 -0.35 -4.02 3.17
CA LEU A 141 -0.57 -2.58 3.17
C LEU A 141 -1.84 -2.20 2.41
N THR A 142 -2.37 -1.06 2.76
CA THR A 142 -3.52 -0.43 2.10
C THR A 142 -3.10 0.96 1.66
N LEU A 143 -3.22 1.25 0.36
CA LEU A 143 -2.94 2.59 -0.17
C LEU A 143 -4.15 3.49 -0.02
N VAL A 144 -3.97 4.63 0.63
CA VAL A 144 -4.96 5.70 0.76
C VAL A 144 -4.41 6.96 0.10
N CYS A 145 -5.01 7.38 -0.99
CA CYS A 145 -4.72 8.67 -1.60
C CYS A 145 -5.56 9.77 -0.96
N LEU A 146 -4.94 10.89 -0.61
CA LEU A 146 -5.66 12.04 -0.07
C LEU A 146 -6.55 12.64 -1.17
N THR A 147 -7.84 12.81 -0.87
CA THR A 147 -8.78 13.32 -1.86
C THR A 147 -8.50 14.79 -2.21
N ALA A 148 -8.71 15.13 -3.47
CA ALA A 148 -8.72 16.52 -3.92
C ALA A 148 -10.01 17.25 -3.46
N SER A 149 -10.17 18.52 -3.83
CA SER A 149 -11.31 19.37 -3.44
C SER A 149 -12.65 18.90 -4.00
N THR A 150 -12.68 18.12 -5.08
CA THR A 150 -13.88 17.56 -5.67
C THR A 150 -13.70 16.08 -6.00
N GLN A 151 -14.81 15.36 -6.14
CA GLN A 151 -14.77 13.94 -6.54
C GLN A 151 -14.11 13.78 -7.92
N ARG A 152 -14.47 14.64 -8.88
CA ARG A 152 -13.89 14.63 -10.24
C ARG A 152 -12.36 14.82 -10.22
N LYS A 153 -11.86 15.81 -9.47
CA LYS A 153 -10.40 16.02 -9.35
C LYS A 153 -9.71 14.86 -8.66
N THR A 154 -10.35 14.26 -7.66
CA THR A 154 -9.85 13.05 -6.99
C THR A 154 -9.75 11.89 -7.97
N GLU A 155 -10.75 11.68 -8.79
CA GLU A 155 -10.81 10.63 -9.78
C GLU A 155 -9.74 10.78 -10.86
N LEU A 156 -9.62 11.97 -11.46
CA LEU A 156 -8.61 12.26 -12.47
C LEU A 156 -7.17 12.08 -11.97
N ARG A 157 -6.93 12.37 -10.70
CA ARG A 157 -5.60 12.33 -10.10
C ARG A 157 -5.22 10.96 -9.58
N PHE A 158 -6.13 10.30 -8.87
CA PHE A 158 -5.74 9.16 -8.02
C PHE A 158 -6.33 7.81 -8.43
N LYS A 159 -7.43 7.76 -9.20
CA LYS A 159 -8.10 6.49 -9.50
C LYS A 159 -7.16 5.52 -10.22
N LYS A 160 -6.66 5.91 -11.37
CA LYS A 160 -5.77 5.07 -12.19
C LYS A 160 -4.44 4.79 -11.49
N PHE A 161 -3.89 5.78 -10.78
CA PHE A 161 -2.69 5.62 -9.96
C PHE A 161 -2.87 4.53 -8.89
N ALA A 162 -3.93 4.63 -8.08
CA ALA A 162 -4.18 3.66 -7.02
C ALA A 162 -4.48 2.26 -7.57
N GLU A 163 -5.21 2.15 -8.68
CA GLU A 163 -5.50 0.87 -9.34
C GLU A 163 -4.22 0.15 -9.77
N ILE A 164 -3.28 0.86 -10.44
CA ILE A 164 -2.04 0.28 -10.94
C ILE A 164 -1.14 -0.11 -9.76
N VAL A 165 -0.80 0.84 -8.88
CA VAL A 165 0.11 0.60 -7.75
C VAL A 165 -0.39 -0.54 -6.86
N CYS A 166 -1.68 -0.56 -6.54
CA CYS A 166 -2.23 -1.61 -5.68
C CYS A 166 -2.22 -2.98 -6.36
N LYS A 167 -2.50 -3.04 -7.65
CA LYS A 167 -2.43 -4.29 -8.42
C LYS A 167 -1.00 -4.83 -8.46
N ASP A 168 -0.02 -4.00 -8.80
CA ASP A 168 1.35 -4.42 -9.07
C ASP A 168 2.13 -4.74 -7.78
N LEU A 169 1.73 -4.13 -6.66
CA LEU A 169 2.28 -4.39 -5.31
C LEU A 169 1.43 -5.34 -4.47
N LYS A 170 0.30 -5.82 -4.99
CA LYS A 170 -0.69 -6.64 -4.27
C LYS A 170 -1.24 -5.96 -3.01
N MET A 171 -1.28 -4.63 -3.00
CA MET A 171 -1.82 -3.84 -1.90
C MET A 171 -3.35 -3.79 -1.92
N ASN A 172 -3.96 -3.51 -0.77
CA ASN A 172 -5.37 -3.15 -0.74
C ASN A 172 -5.56 -1.73 -1.29
N ASN A 173 -6.55 -1.53 -2.16
CA ASN A 173 -6.89 -0.22 -2.71
C ASN A 173 -8.03 0.40 -1.90
N ALA A 174 -7.78 1.53 -1.23
CA ALA A 174 -8.79 2.24 -0.46
C ALA A 174 -9.62 3.21 -1.30
N TYR A 175 -9.27 3.47 -2.56
CA TYR A 175 -9.95 4.45 -3.40
C TYR A 175 -11.50 4.27 -3.46
N PRO A 176 -12.06 3.06 -3.62
CA PRO A 176 -13.52 2.87 -3.68
C PRO A 176 -14.25 3.17 -2.36
N TYR A 177 -13.54 3.21 -1.24
CA TYR A 177 -14.10 3.32 0.13
C TYR A 177 -14.03 4.74 0.70
N ILE A 178 -13.54 5.71 -0.09
CA ILE A 178 -13.49 7.13 0.26
C ILE A 178 -14.14 7.93 -0.85
N ARG A 179 -15.09 8.78 -0.50
CA ARG A 179 -15.79 9.65 -1.44
C ARG A 179 -15.78 11.10 -0.97
N VAL A 180 -15.69 12.01 -1.92
CA VAL A 180 -15.85 13.44 -1.65
C VAL A 180 -17.33 13.76 -1.78
N ALA A 181 -17.96 14.23 -0.72
CA ALA A 181 -19.38 14.60 -0.73
C ALA A 181 -19.54 15.99 -1.35
N GLY A 182 -20.37 16.05 -2.43
CA GLY A 182 -21.00 17.25 -2.94
C GLY A 182 -20.17 18.15 -3.85
N GLU A 183 -20.52 18.14 -5.13
CA GLU A 183 -20.35 19.28 -6.03
C GLU A 183 -21.53 20.26 -5.77
N GLY A 184 -21.50 21.04 -4.75
CA GLY A 184 -22.55 22.04 -4.62
C GLY A 184 -22.94 22.39 -3.20
N GLY A 185 -22.25 23.30 -2.59
CA GLY A 185 -22.81 23.91 -1.41
C GLY A 185 -21.87 24.46 -0.35
N ALA A 186 -20.58 24.52 -0.59
CA ALA A 186 -19.67 25.04 0.44
C ALA A 186 -18.99 26.37 0.11
N MET A 187 -19.51 27.16 -0.83
CA MET A 187 -18.93 28.47 -1.17
C MET A 187 -19.81 29.68 -0.88
N HIS A 188 -20.95 29.50 -0.24
CA HIS A 188 -21.73 30.62 0.24
C HIS A 188 -21.91 30.48 1.74
N GLU A 189 -21.36 31.42 2.48
CA GLU A 189 -21.43 31.67 3.93
C GLU A 189 -20.25 31.10 4.74
N GLY A 190 -19.10 31.80 4.74
CA GLY A 190 -18.14 31.77 5.86
C GLY A 190 -17.52 30.40 6.24
N GLY A 191 -17.70 29.39 5.43
CA GLY A 191 -17.26 28.02 5.72
C GLY A 191 -15.77 27.83 5.50
N THR A 192 -15.11 27.26 6.48
CA THR A 192 -13.71 26.89 6.51
C THR A 192 -13.39 25.78 5.49
N GLY A 193 -13.52 25.98 4.20
CA GLY A 193 -12.99 25.14 3.09
C GLY A 193 -12.75 23.63 3.31
N VAL A 194 -13.42 23.01 4.28
CA VAL A 194 -13.27 21.59 4.61
C VAL A 194 -14.18 20.80 3.68
N THR A 195 -13.59 20.21 2.66
CA THR A 195 -14.32 19.28 1.78
C THR A 195 -14.88 18.15 2.63
N SER A 196 -16.20 17.99 2.63
CA SER A 196 -16.85 16.87 3.32
C SER A 196 -16.47 15.56 2.63
N LYS A 197 -16.05 14.57 3.42
CA LYS A 197 -15.68 13.24 2.94
C LYS A 197 -16.54 12.19 3.63
N SER A 198 -16.88 11.15 2.90
CA SER A 198 -17.49 9.95 3.47
C SER A 198 -16.53 8.76 3.34
N TYR A 199 -16.53 7.91 4.37
CA TYR A 199 -15.67 6.74 4.47
C TYR A 199 -16.51 5.50 4.76
N ASP A 200 -16.21 4.39 4.11
CA ASP A 200 -16.65 3.10 4.60
C ASP A 200 -15.72 2.68 5.76
N SER A 201 -16.10 3.06 6.97
CA SER A 201 -15.29 2.83 8.16
C SER A 201 -14.99 1.36 8.43
N SER A 202 -15.88 0.46 8.01
CA SER A 202 -15.71 -0.98 8.20
C SER A 202 -14.51 -1.52 7.44
N PHE A 203 -14.23 -0.96 6.27
CA PHE A 203 -13.07 -1.33 5.45
C PHE A 203 -11.74 -1.05 6.16
N PHE A 204 -11.64 0.03 6.92
CA PHE A 204 -10.37 0.50 7.50
C PHE A 204 -9.96 -0.24 8.79
N LYS A 205 -10.90 -0.90 9.45
CA LYS A 205 -10.62 -1.59 10.71
C LYS A 205 -9.52 -2.63 10.56
N GLY A 206 -8.44 -2.48 11.34
CA GLY A 206 -7.29 -3.38 11.35
C GLY A 206 -6.35 -3.26 10.13
N LYS A 207 -6.57 -2.31 9.21
CA LYS A 207 -5.70 -2.09 8.05
C LYS A 207 -4.42 -1.35 8.41
N TYR A 208 -3.35 -1.64 7.67
CA TYR A 208 -2.07 -0.92 7.73
C TYR A 208 -1.98 0.03 6.54
N ILE A 209 -1.93 1.32 6.81
CA ILE A 209 -2.14 2.36 5.80
C ILE A 209 -0.81 2.99 5.37
N VAL A 210 -0.65 3.16 4.06
CA VAL A 210 0.28 4.09 3.43
C VAL A 210 -0.55 5.23 2.86
N LEU A 211 -0.33 6.44 3.37
CA LEU A 211 -0.94 7.66 2.83
C LEU A 211 -0.16 8.14 1.60
N PHE A 212 -0.86 8.60 0.58
CA PHE A 212 -0.25 9.21 -0.59
C PHE A 212 -0.90 10.57 -0.91
N ASP A 213 -0.08 11.56 -1.22
CA ASP A 213 -0.52 12.88 -1.71
C ASP A 213 0.47 13.41 -2.77
N ASP A 214 0.06 14.41 -3.52
CA ASP A 214 0.93 15.02 -4.54
C ASP A 214 2.02 15.91 -3.92
N VAL A 215 1.65 16.90 -3.13
CA VAL A 215 2.59 17.84 -2.51
C VAL A 215 2.28 18.04 -1.04
N ARG A 216 3.28 17.80 -0.21
CA ARG A 216 3.21 18.17 1.19
C ARG A 216 3.71 19.60 1.38
N THR A 217 2.88 20.44 1.99
CA THR A 217 3.26 21.77 2.47
C THR A 217 3.52 21.75 3.98
N SER A 218 2.50 21.96 4.79
CA SER A 218 2.58 21.88 6.25
C SER A 218 2.44 20.46 6.81
N GLY A 219 1.91 19.52 6.01
CA GLY A 219 1.59 18.16 6.45
C GLY A 219 0.26 18.04 7.21
N ASN A 220 -0.46 19.15 7.44
CA ASN A 220 -1.73 19.14 8.19
C ASN A 220 -2.79 18.23 7.57
N SER A 221 -2.83 18.14 6.23
CA SER A 221 -3.78 17.27 5.52
C SER A 221 -3.48 15.79 5.78
N LEU A 222 -2.20 15.40 5.74
CA LEU A 222 -1.75 14.03 6.03
C LEU A 222 -2.05 13.66 7.49
N GLU A 223 -1.79 14.57 8.43
CA GLU A 223 -2.03 14.34 9.86
C GLU A 223 -3.53 14.25 10.17
N ARG A 224 -4.36 15.08 9.54
CA ARG A 224 -5.82 15.00 9.66
C ARG A 224 -6.35 13.67 9.14
N GLU A 225 -5.91 13.26 7.95
CA GLU A 225 -6.31 11.98 7.35
C GLU A 225 -5.88 10.80 8.22
N ARG A 226 -4.65 10.84 8.74
CA ARG A 226 -4.16 9.84 9.70
C ARG A 226 -5.11 9.67 10.87
N ARG A 227 -5.47 10.76 11.55
CA ARG A 227 -6.34 10.73 12.74
C ARG A 227 -7.72 10.16 12.42
N ILE A 228 -8.29 10.50 11.27
CA ILE A 228 -9.59 9.97 10.82
C ILE A 228 -9.51 8.45 10.67
N LEU A 229 -8.50 7.97 9.96
CA LEU A 229 -8.35 6.53 9.69
C LEU A 229 -8.01 5.73 10.95
N GLU A 230 -7.19 6.29 11.84
CA GLU A 230 -6.89 5.68 13.14
C GLU A 230 -8.13 5.61 14.05
N ASN A 231 -9.03 6.58 13.99
CA ASN A 231 -10.33 6.52 14.68
C ASN A 231 -11.24 5.40 14.12
N TYR A 232 -11.07 4.98 12.88
CA TYR A 232 -11.74 3.81 12.30
C TYR A 232 -11.00 2.49 12.60
N GLY A 233 -9.95 2.53 13.43
CA GLY A 233 -9.20 1.34 13.84
C GLY A 233 -8.13 0.89 12.87
N ALA A 234 -7.72 1.74 11.92
CA ALA A 234 -6.54 1.52 11.09
C ALA A 234 -5.25 1.84 11.85
N LYS A 235 -4.11 1.44 11.28
CA LYS A 235 -2.76 1.84 11.71
C LYS A 235 -2.06 2.51 10.55
N VAL A 236 -1.82 3.82 10.62
CA VAL A 236 -1.09 4.54 9.57
C VAL A 236 0.41 4.35 9.77
N ILE A 237 1.05 3.66 8.85
CA ILE A 237 2.46 3.30 8.91
C ILE A 237 3.35 4.46 8.45
N CYS A 238 3.01 5.06 7.31
CA CYS A 238 3.78 6.15 6.72
C CYS A 238 2.96 6.95 5.71
N ALA A 239 3.59 8.02 5.22
CA ALA A 239 3.10 8.80 4.10
C ALA A 239 4.18 8.92 3.02
N ILE A 240 3.74 9.00 1.76
CA ILE A 240 4.59 9.28 0.60
C ILE A 240 3.97 10.46 -0.15
N THR A 241 4.79 11.40 -0.59
CA THR A 241 4.36 12.47 -1.51
C THR A 241 5.30 12.58 -2.70
N ILE A 242 4.80 13.07 -3.82
CA ILE A 242 5.64 13.35 -4.99
C ILE A 242 6.69 14.40 -4.60
N ALA A 243 6.25 15.46 -3.94
CA ALA A 243 7.16 16.54 -3.56
C ALA A 243 6.83 17.13 -2.19
N GLN A 244 7.82 17.82 -1.62
CA GLN A 244 7.68 18.61 -0.42
C GLN A 244 8.01 20.06 -0.71
N THR A 245 7.18 20.98 -0.26
CA THR A 245 7.44 22.41 -0.38
C THR A 245 8.67 22.80 0.42
N VAL A 246 9.61 23.46 -0.25
CA VAL A 246 10.73 24.15 0.38
C VAL A 246 10.25 25.54 0.80
N ARG A 247 10.54 25.93 2.03
CA ARG A 247 10.29 27.29 2.51
C ARG A 247 11.59 28.06 2.37
N ASP A 248 11.54 29.13 1.59
CA ASP A 248 12.60 30.12 1.59
C ASP A 248 12.45 30.94 2.89
N TYR A 249 13.48 30.90 3.71
CA TYR A 249 13.59 31.71 4.93
C TYR A 249 14.33 33.00 4.61
#